data_5e7ec31605e88f0561601241c1025577
#
_entry.id   5e7ec31605e88f0561601241c1025577
#
_cell.length_a   1.000
_cell.length_b   1.000
_cell.length_c   1.000
_cell.angle_alpha   90.00
_cell.angle_beta   90.00
_cell.angle_gamma   90.00
#
_symmetry.space_group_name_H-M   'P 1'
#
loop_
_entity.id
_entity.type
_entity.pdbx_description
1 polymer ?
#
loop_
_entity_poly.entity_id
_entity_poly.type
_entity_poly.pdbx_seq_one_letter_code
_entity_poly.pdbx_strand_id
1 'polypeptide(L)'
;MSELLHISPLLQALLATLLTWLVTALGAALVLFTRRTHPLMMDALLAFGAGVMLASSYFSLLAPGIDLAESLGQLPWLMMSLGFLAGGSILMLADHIMQRYTPAFLASSGSHRRSALLVASITLHNIPEGLAIGVSFGALSTGSTPAMLTAAWMLAIGIALQNFPEGAAVSLPLRREGMNRGKAFFFGQLSGAVEPLAAVLGCLLAVHVQSVLPFALAFAAGAMVVVVIAELVPESQRSHRPGLMSMATLLGFTVMMLLDVALG
;
A
#
# COMPACT_ATOMS: atom_id res chain seq x y z
N MET A 1 -20.31 -8.94 11.91
CA MET A 1 -20.49 -8.34 10.57
C MET A 1 -21.70 -7.40 10.51
N SER A 2 -22.90 -7.85 10.92
CA SER A 2 -24.11 -6.98 10.90
C SER A 2 -23.97 -5.68 11.70
N GLU A 3 -23.32 -5.71 12.84
CA GLU A 3 -23.08 -4.50 13.66
C GLU A 3 -22.12 -3.52 12.98
N LEU A 4 -21.15 -3.99 12.20
CA LEU A 4 -20.23 -3.13 11.47
C LEU A 4 -20.91 -2.33 10.35
N LEU A 5 -22.02 -2.83 9.79
CA LEU A 5 -22.80 -2.09 8.78
C LEU A 5 -23.44 -0.80 9.34
N HIS A 6 -23.58 -0.68 10.65
CA HIS A 6 -24.09 0.52 11.32
C HIS A 6 -23.01 1.58 11.61
N ILE A 7 -21.74 1.22 11.44
CA ILE A 7 -20.61 2.14 11.65
C ILE A 7 -20.43 2.95 10.37
N SER A 8 -20.18 4.27 10.52
CA SER A 8 -19.94 5.11 9.36
C SER A 8 -18.75 4.63 8.53
N PRO A 9 -18.81 4.70 7.19
CA PRO A 9 -17.72 4.30 6.30
C PRO A 9 -16.39 4.98 6.66
N LEU A 10 -16.44 6.25 7.02
CA LEU A 10 -15.26 7.02 7.43
C LEU A 10 -14.60 6.44 8.70
N LEU A 11 -15.39 6.07 9.70
CA LEU A 11 -14.85 5.49 10.93
C LEU A 11 -14.25 4.10 10.66
N GLN A 12 -14.88 3.32 9.79
CA GLN A 12 -14.34 2.02 9.38
C GLN A 12 -13.02 2.16 8.61
N ALA A 13 -12.93 3.10 7.67
CA ALA A 13 -11.69 3.41 6.94
C ALA A 13 -10.57 3.83 7.91
N LEU A 14 -10.87 4.67 8.90
CA LEU A 14 -9.92 5.06 9.93
C LEU A 14 -9.46 3.87 10.78
N LEU A 15 -10.38 3.03 11.26
CA LEU A 15 -10.03 1.85 12.05
C LEU A 15 -9.17 0.86 11.24
N ALA A 16 -9.53 0.65 9.98
CA ALA A 16 -8.77 -0.21 9.08
C ALA A 16 -7.33 0.33 8.86
N THR A 17 -7.19 1.63 8.60
CA THR A 17 -5.86 2.22 8.36
C THR A 17 -5.05 2.45 9.64
N LEU A 18 -5.67 2.58 10.78
CA LEU A 18 -4.98 2.50 12.07
C LEU A 18 -4.42 1.09 12.31
N LEU A 19 -5.15 0.05 11.89
CA LEU A 19 -4.66 -1.32 11.95
C LEU A 19 -3.48 -1.53 11.00
N THR A 20 -3.57 -1.07 9.75
CA THR A 20 -2.46 -1.20 8.77
C THR A 20 -1.23 -0.45 9.25
N TRP A 21 -1.38 0.78 9.73
CA TRP A 21 -0.29 1.55 10.35
C TRP A 21 0.31 0.83 11.58
N LEU A 22 -0.51 0.24 12.45
CA LEU A 22 -0.01 -0.54 13.58
C LEU A 22 0.86 -1.71 13.11
N VAL A 23 0.47 -2.39 12.03
CA VAL A 23 1.26 -3.50 11.46
C VAL A 23 2.57 -2.99 10.84
N THR A 24 2.57 -1.83 10.17
CA THR A 24 3.81 -1.13 9.76
C THR A 24 4.72 -0.86 10.96
N ALA A 25 4.14 -0.36 12.05
CA ALA A 25 4.89 -0.11 13.29
C ALA A 25 5.46 -1.40 13.90
N LEU A 26 4.72 -2.51 13.86
CA LEU A 26 5.20 -3.83 14.31
C LEU A 26 6.37 -4.32 13.44
N GLY A 27 6.29 -4.17 12.12
CA GLY A 27 7.40 -4.45 11.21
C GLY A 27 8.62 -3.59 11.51
N ALA A 28 8.43 -2.29 11.67
CA ALA A 28 9.50 -1.37 12.06
C ALA A 28 10.11 -1.71 13.42
N ALA A 29 9.33 -2.23 14.37
CA ALA A 29 9.80 -2.61 15.70
C ALA A 29 10.81 -3.77 15.69
N LEU A 30 10.93 -4.53 14.60
CA LEU A 30 11.98 -5.55 14.47
C LEU A 30 13.38 -4.97 14.71
N VAL A 31 13.61 -3.71 14.37
CA VAL A 31 14.90 -3.03 14.60
C VAL A 31 15.28 -2.90 16.07
N LEU A 32 14.29 -2.90 16.98
CA LEU A 32 14.52 -2.79 18.42
C LEU A 32 15.13 -4.09 18.99
N PHE A 33 14.73 -5.23 18.45
CA PHE A 33 15.06 -6.56 18.96
C PHE A 33 16.19 -7.22 18.16
N THR A 34 16.32 -6.93 16.85
CA THR A 34 17.30 -7.58 15.99
C THR A 34 18.66 -6.90 16.09
N ARG A 35 19.71 -7.71 16.28
CA ARG A 35 21.11 -7.27 16.17
C ARG A 35 21.65 -7.42 14.74
N ARG A 36 21.18 -8.43 14.02
CA ARG A 36 21.52 -8.72 12.61
C ARG A 36 20.26 -9.07 11.86
N THR A 37 20.06 -8.44 10.70
CA THR A 37 18.99 -8.83 9.77
C THR A 37 19.50 -9.96 8.88
N HIS A 38 18.64 -10.93 8.62
CA HIS A 38 18.91 -11.98 7.63
C HIS A 38 18.48 -11.46 6.25
N PRO A 39 19.42 -11.16 5.31
CA PRO A 39 19.07 -10.54 4.03
C PRO A 39 18.01 -11.34 3.27
N LEU A 40 18.20 -12.66 3.18
CA LEU A 40 17.28 -13.55 2.46
C LEU A 40 15.84 -13.48 2.99
N MET A 41 15.66 -13.34 4.29
CA MET A 41 14.32 -13.20 4.89
C MET A 41 13.68 -11.87 4.51
N MET A 42 14.45 -10.79 4.50
CA MET A 42 13.97 -9.46 4.08
C MET A 42 13.56 -9.46 2.62
N ASP A 43 14.41 -10.02 1.74
CA ASP A 43 14.10 -10.14 0.32
C ASP A 43 12.83 -10.97 0.08
N ALA A 44 12.66 -12.07 0.83
CA ALA A 44 11.46 -12.91 0.74
C ALA A 44 10.18 -12.20 1.23
N LEU A 45 10.27 -11.40 2.31
CA LEU A 45 9.14 -10.62 2.81
C LEU A 45 8.74 -9.51 1.82
N LEU A 46 9.72 -8.82 1.21
CA LEU A 46 9.45 -7.82 0.15
C LEU A 46 8.82 -8.48 -1.08
N ALA A 47 9.34 -9.63 -1.50
CA ALA A 47 8.78 -10.40 -2.60
C ALA A 47 7.33 -10.85 -2.32
N PHE A 48 7.05 -11.31 -1.09
CA PHE A 48 5.70 -11.68 -0.65
C PHE A 48 4.77 -10.46 -0.70
N GLY A 49 5.19 -9.31 -0.15
CA GLY A 49 4.44 -8.05 -0.20
C GLY A 49 4.13 -7.63 -1.63
N ALA A 50 5.10 -7.70 -2.54
CA ALA A 50 4.89 -7.43 -3.97
C ALA A 50 3.76 -8.30 -4.57
N GLY A 51 3.70 -9.58 -4.20
CA GLY A 51 2.64 -10.48 -4.62
C GLY A 51 1.26 -10.09 -4.08
N VAL A 52 1.18 -9.75 -2.79
CA VAL A 52 -0.05 -9.27 -2.15
C VAL A 52 -0.55 -8.00 -2.85
N MET A 53 0.33 -7.01 -3.08
CA MET A 53 -0.03 -5.75 -3.75
C MET A 53 -0.54 -5.96 -5.18
N LEU A 54 0.08 -6.87 -5.96
CA LEU A 54 -0.39 -7.19 -7.31
C LEU A 54 -1.79 -7.79 -7.28
N ALA A 55 -2.05 -8.73 -6.38
CA ALA A 55 -3.36 -9.37 -6.26
C ALA A 55 -4.43 -8.36 -5.81
N SER A 56 -4.16 -7.56 -4.77
CA SER A 56 -5.11 -6.54 -4.31
C SER A 56 -5.37 -5.47 -5.36
N SER A 57 -4.36 -5.06 -6.15
CA SER A 57 -4.56 -4.12 -7.25
C SER A 57 -5.60 -4.62 -8.26
N TYR A 58 -5.62 -5.93 -8.54
CA TYR A 58 -6.59 -6.50 -9.46
C TYR A 58 -7.91 -6.84 -8.77
N PHE A 59 -7.89 -7.73 -7.78
CA PHE A 59 -9.10 -8.31 -7.20
C PHE A 59 -9.90 -7.29 -6.36
N SER A 60 -9.22 -6.47 -5.56
CA SER A 60 -9.88 -5.55 -4.64
C SER A 60 -10.12 -4.15 -5.23
N LEU A 61 -9.46 -3.77 -6.32
CA LEU A 61 -9.58 -2.42 -6.90
C LEU A 61 -10.04 -2.44 -8.35
N LEU A 62 -9.32 -3.11 -9.29
CA LEU A 62 -9.68 -3.05 -10.70
C LEU A 62 -10.98 -3.81 -11.01
N ALA A 63 -11.13 -5.03 -10.52
CA ALA A 63 -12.32 -5.83 -10.79
C ALA A 63 -13.59 -5.13 -10.27
N PRO A 64 -13.71 -4.75 -8.97
CA PRO A 64 -14.90 -4.04 -8.50
C PRO A 64 -15.05 -2.64 -9.13
N GLY A 65 -13.96 -1.99 -9.55
CA GLY A 65 -14.01 -0.73 -10.29
C GLY A 65 -14.66 -0.88 -11.67
N ILE A 66 -14.40 -1.98 -12.38
CA ILE A 66 -15.03 -2.30 -13.67
C ILE A 66 -16.54 -2.48 -13.48
N ASP A 67 -16.95 -3.33 -12.53
CA ASP A 67 -18.35 -3.59 -12.23
C ASP A 67 -19.10 -2.31 -11.83
N LEU A 68 -18.45 -1.47 -11.04
CA LEU A 68 -19.01 -0.19 -10.63
C LEU A 68 -19.16 0.78 -11.81
N ALA A 69 -18.17 0.86 -12.72
CA ALA A 69 -18.27 1.69 -13.91
C ALA A 69 -19.43 1.25 -14.82
N GLU A 70 -19.62 -0.06 -14.99
CA GLU A 70 -20.77 -0.61 -15.72
C GLU A 70 -22.11 -0.23 -15.06
N SER A 71 -22.21 -0.38 -13.75
CA SER A 71 -23.43 -0.05 -12.98
C SER A 71 -23.80 1.43 -13.07
N LEU A 72 -22.80 2.31 -13.21
CA LEU A 72 -23.00 3.76 -13.38
C LEU A 72 -23.22 4.17 -14.85
N GLY A 73 -23.29 3.23 -15.79
CA GLY A 73 -23.45 3.51 -17.23
C GLY A 73 -22.25 4.24 -17.86
N GLN A 74 -21.08 4.15 -17.24
CA GLN A 74 -19.83 4.68 -17.76
C GLN A 74 -19.19 3.70 -18.75
N LEU A 75 -18.13 4.13 -19.43
CA LEU A 75 -17.32 3.26 -20.29
C LEU A 75 -16.19 2.63 -19.45
N PRO A 76 -16.30 1.37 -18.98
CA PRO A 76 -15.34 0.78 -18.04
C PRO A 76 -13.91 0.82 -18.58
N TRP A 77 -13.71 0.39 -19.84
CA TRP A 77 -12.37 0.39 -20.44
C TRP A 77 -11.71 1.77 -20.45
N LEU A 78 -12.49 2.85 -20.61
CA LEU A 78 -11.95 4.22 -20.65
C LEU A 78 -11.64 4.71 -19.22
N MET A 79 -12.59 4.58 -18.28
CA MET A 79 -12.41 5.01 -16.89
C MET A 79 -11.27 4.29 -16.21
N MET A 80 -11.23 2.96 -16.36
CA MET A 80 -10.20 2.13 -15.74
C MET A 80 -8.82 2.39 -16.37
N SER A 81 -8.71 2.49 -17.69
CA SER A 81 -7.43 2.76 -18.36
C SER A 81 -6.89 4.15 -18.00
N LEU A 82 -7.74 5.17 -18.02
CA LEU A 82 -7.30 6.54 -17.66
C LEU A 82 -6.91 6.64 -16.19
N GLY A 83 -7.69 6.07 -15.29
CA GLY A 83 -7.38 6.05 -13.87
C GLY A 83 -6.06 5.34 -13.59
N PHE A 84 -5.90 4.12 -14.11
CA PHE A 84 -4.71 3.29 -13.92
C PHE A 84 -3.43 3.98 -14.42
N LEU A 85 -3.46 4.49 -15.65
CA LEU A 85 -2.32 5.21 -16.21
C LEU A 85 -2.03 6.52 -15.46
N ALA A 86 -3.07 7.26 -15.06
CA ALA A 86 -2.90 8.49 -14.28
C ALA A 86 -2.26 8.21 -12.92
N GLY A 87 -2.73 7.20 -12.19
CA GLY A 87 -2.19 6.81 -10.88
C GLY A 87 -0.71 6.44 -10.96
N GLY A 88 -0.38 5.53 -11.89
CA GLY A 88 1.01 5.13 -12.11
C GLY A 88 1.90 6.29 -12.55
N SER A 89 1.42 7.13 -13.49
CA SER A 89 2.20 8.25 -14.01
C SER A 89 2.44 9.33 -12.96
N ILE A 90 1.43 9.65 -12.15
CA ILE A 90 1.53 10.66 -11.09
C ILE A 90 2.50 10.18 -10.01
N LEU A 91 2.44 8.91 -9.63
CA LEU A 91 3.38 8.37 -8.64
C LEU A 91 4.83 8.37 -9.17
N MET A 92 5.05 7.93 -10.41
CA MET A 92 6.38 7.98 -11.04
C MET A 92 6.90 9.43 -11.12
N LEU A 93 6.04 10.40 -11.45
CA LEU A 93 6.41 11.81 -11.48
C LEU A 93 6.76 12.32 -10.09
N ALA A 94 5.96 11.98 -9.06
CA ALA A 94 6.23 12.36 -7.68
C ALA A 94 7.56 11.81 -7.19
N ASP A 95 7.85 10.54 -7.48
CA ASP A 95 9.14 9.90 -7.15
C ASP A 95 10.31 10.58 -7.89
N HIS A 96 10.17 10.85 -9.19
CA HIS A 96 11.18 11.58 -9.97
C HIS A 96 11.46 12.98 -9.41
N ILE A 97 10.40 13.73 -9.07
CA ILE A 97 10.52 15.06 -8.47
C ILE A 97 11.22 14.96 -7.12
N MET A 98 10.84 14.01 -6.29
CA MET A 98 11.45 13.80 -4.98
C MET A 98 12.94 13.49 -5.10
N GLN A 99 13.34 12.59 -6.01
CA GLN A 99 14.74 12.25 -6.24
C GLN A 99 15.56 13.44 -6.74
N ARG A 100 14.96 14.28 -7.60
CA ARG A 100 15.63 15.45 -8.19
C ARG A 100 15.76 16.64 -7.23
N TYR A 101 14.73 16.90 -6.43
CA TYR A 101 14.62 18.10 -5.59
C TYR A 101 14.83 17.83 -4.11
N THR A 102 15.37 16.67 -3.73
CA THR A 102 15.74 16.44 -2.31
C THR A 102 16.70 17.54 -1.84
N PRO A 103 16.29 18.34 -0.83
CA PRO A 103 17.03 19.53 -0.43
C PRO A 103 18.47 19.21 -0.02
N ALA A 104 19.41 20.07 -0.42
CA ALA A 104 20.83 19.92 -0.14
C ALA A 104 21.16 19.87 1.36
N PHE A 105 20.30 20.40 2.25
CA PHE A 105 20.49 20.30 3.71
C PHE A 105 20.31 18.88 4.26
N LEU A 106 19.53 18.02 3.56
CA LEU A 106 19.44 16.59 3.85
C LEU A 106 20.63 15.82 3.25
N ALA A 107 21.43 16.48 2.41
CA ALA A 107 22.55 15.91 1.65
C ALA A 107 23.92 16.05 2.35
N SER A 108 23.96 16.46 3.63
CA SER A 108 25.22 16.73 4.36
C SER A 108 26.13 15.50 4.53
N SER A 109 25.59 14.30 4.34
CA SER A 109 26.38 13.07 4.12
C SER A 109 25.62 12.15 3.17
N GLY A 110 26.33 11.43 2.30
CA GLY A 110 25.70 10.52 1.34
C GLY A 110 24.75 9.48 1.98
N SER A 111 25.01 9.11 3.24
CA SER A 111 24.18 8.21 4.05
C SER A 111 22.84 8.86 4.42
N HIS A 112 22.84 10.08 4.95
CA HIS A 112 21.60 10.77 5.34
C HIS A 112 20.67 11.03 4.15
N ARG A 113 21.20 11.32 2.97
CA ARG A 113 20.40 11.48 1.75
C ARG A 113 19.71 10.18 1.37
N ARG A 114 20.42 9.04 1.40
CA ARG A 114 19.83 7.73 1.11
C ARG A 114 18.71 7.38 2.09
N SER A 115 18.97 7.59 3.39
CA SER A 115 17.96 7.39 4.43
C SER A 115 16.69 8.22 4.20
N ALA A 116 16.85 9.51 3.89
CA ALA A 116 15.73 10.42 3.65
C ALA A 116 14.92 10.01 2.40
N LEU A 117 15.60 9.65 1.31
CA LEU A 117 14.95 9.17 0.09
C LEU A 117 14.19 7.86 0.33
N LEU A 118 14.77 6.92 1.06
CA LEU A 118 14.11 5.65 1.40
C LEU A 118 12.81 5.88 2.19
N VAL A 119 12.87 6.69 3.25
CA VAL A 119 11.69 7.02 4.06
C VAL A 119 10.64 7.72 3.21
N ALA A 120 11.03 8.71 2.40
CA ALA A 120 10.11 9.47 1.58
C ALA A 120 9.49 8.61 0.47
N SER A 121 10.26 7.74 -0.18
CA SER A 121 9.76 6.80 -1.19
C SER A 121 8.67 5.90 -0.59
N ILE A 122 8.95 5.18 0.50
CA ILE A 122 7.97 4.29 1.12
C ILE A 122 6.76 5.07 1.65
N THR A 123 6.94 6.29 2.16
CA THR A 123 5.81 7.14 2.56
C THR A 123 4.91 7.49 1.35
N LEU A 124 5.49 7.74 0.17
CA LEU A 124 4.71 7.97 -1.05
C LEU A 124 3.92 6.72 -1.47
N HIS A 125 4.47 5.52 -1.25
CA HIS A 125 3.80 4.26 -1.57
C HIS A 125 2.59 4.01 -0.67
N ASN A 126 2.65 4.39 0.60
CA ASN A 126 1.56 4.24 1.55
C ASN A 126 0.36 5.19 1.28
N ILE A 127 0.55 6.26 0.46
CA ILE A 127 -0.57 7.13 0.04
C ILE A 127 -1.60 6.37 -0.82
N PRO A 128 -1.23 5.69 -1.92
CA PRO A 128 -2.13 4.83 -2.68
C PRO A 128 -2.84 3.76 -1.85
N GLU A 129 -2.16 3.17 -0.88
CA GLU A 129 -2.73 2.14 0.00
C GLU A 129 -3.84 2.71 0.89
N GLY A 130 -3.55 3.83 1.56
CA GLY A 130 -4.55 4.54 2.33
C GLY A 130 -5.73 5.01 1.47
N LEU A 131 -5.48 5.56 0.27
CA LEU A 131 -6.52 5.94 -0.68
C LEU A 131 -7.38 4.74 -1.08
N ALA A 132 -6.78 3.59 -1.39
CA ALA A 132 -7.49 2.37 -1.77
C ALA A 132 -8.46 1.91 -0.68
N ILE A 133 -7.99 1.85 0.58
CA ILE A 133 -8.84 1.52 1.74
C ILE A 133 -9.96 2.57 1.87
N GLY A 134 -9.61 3.86 1.82
CA GLY A 134 -10.57 4.94 1.97
C GLY A 134 -11.67 4.90 0.91
N VAL A 135 -11.31 4.72 -0.36
CA VAL A 135 -12.27 4.62 -1.47
C VAL A 135 -13.15 3.37 -1.32
N SER A 136 -12.57 2.22 -0.95
CA SER A 136 -13.32 0.97 -0.77
C SER A 136 -14.35 1.07 0.34
N PHE A 137 -14.02 1.64 1.50
CA PHE A 137 -15.01 1.88 2.55
C PHE A 137 -15.99 2.99 2.18
N GLY A 138 -15.54 4.04 1.50
CA GLY A 138 -16.40 5.13 1.02
C GLY A 138 -17.48 4.65 0.03
N ALA A 139 -17.18 3.65 -0.78
CA ALA A 139 -18.11 3.01 -1.70
C ALA A 139 -19.31 2.38 -0.98
N LEU A 140 -19.19 1.99 0.29
CA LEU A 140 -20.29 1.48 1.09
C LEU A 140 -21.43 2.50 1.30
N SER A 141 -21.16 3.80 1.09
CA SER A 141 -22.19 4.84 1.17
C SER A 141 -23.21 4.78 0.03
N THR A 142 -22.89 4.10 -1.07
CA THR A 142 -23.76 3.96 -2.25
C THR A 142 -24.77 2.81 -2.12
N GLY A 143 -24.59 1.97 -1.12
CA GLY A 143 -25.44 0.81 -0.84
C GLY A 143 -24.61 -0.28 -0.17
N SER A 144 -24.68 -0.37 1.16
CA SER A 144 -23.88 -1.33 1.95
C SER A 144 -24.44 -2.73 1.83
N THR A 145 -23.69 -3.65 1.26
CA THR A 145 -23.95 -5.08 1.35
C THR A 145 -22.91 -5.76 2.24
N PRO A 146 -23.26 -6.89 2.91
CA PRO A 146 -22.26 -7.66 3.67
C PRO A 146 -21.04 -8.06 2.83
N ALA A 147 -21.23 -8.39 1.55
CA ALA A 147 -20.13 -8.73 0.64
C ALA A 147 -19.19 -7.55 0.40
N MET A 148 -19.72 -6.37 0.10
CA MET A 148 -18.89 -5.16 -0.08
C MET A 148 -18.09 -4.81 1.19
N LEU A 149 -18.73 -4.94 2.36
CA LEU A 149 -18.07 -4.72 3.64
C LEU A 149 -16.94 -5.73 3.86
N THR A 150 -17.19 -7.01 3.56
CA THR A 150 -16.17 -8.05 3.67
C THR A 150 -15.00 -7.77 2.72
N ALA A 151 -15.26 -7.43 1.47
CA ALA A 151 -14.23 -7.10 0.48
C ALA A 151 -13.36 -5.93 0.94
N ALA A 152 -13.95 -4.84 1.47
CA ALA A 152 -13.20 -3.71 2.00
C ALA A 152 -12.29 -4.10 3.18
N TRP A 153 -12.76 -4.96 4.09
CA TRP A 153 -11.93 -5.47 5.18
C TRP A 153 -10.86 -6.45 4.70
N MET A 154 -11.13 -7.29 3.69
CA MET A 154 -10.12 -8.19 3.10
C MET A 154 -9.00 -7.40 2.41
N LEU A 155 -9.33 -6.32 1.68
CA LEU A 155 -8.34 -5.39 1.16
C LEU A 155 -7.46 -4.81 2.31
N ALA A 156 -8.09 -4.31 3.38
CA ALA A 156 -7.35 -3.75 4.51
C ALA A 156 -6.44 -4.78 5.20
N ILE A 157 -6.88 -6.04 5.34
CA ILE A 157 -6.07 -7.13 5.87
C ILE A 157 -4.90 -7.46 4.93
N GLY A 158 -5.14 -7.51 3.63
CA GLY A 158 -4.09 -7.71 2.64
C GLY A 158 -3.02 -6.62 2.70
N ILE A 159 -3.43 -5.36 2.76
CA ILE A 159 -2.52 -4.22 2.94
C ILE A 159 -1.79 -4.31 4.29
N ALA A 160 -2.46 -4.69 5.37
CA ALA A 160 -1.79 -4.92 6.66
C ALA A 160 -0.70 -6.00 6.58
N LEU A 161 -0.93 -7.10 5.84
CA LEU A 161 0.06 -8.16 5.67
C LEU A 161 1.34 -7.67 4.97
N GLN A 162 1.21 -6.82 3.94
CA GLN A 162 2.39 -6.26 3.25
C GLN A 162 3.07 -5.15 4.04
N ASN A 163 2.35 -4.39 4.84
CA ASN A 163 2.88 -3.29 5.66
C ASN A 163 3.90 -3.78 6.71
N PHE A 164 3.80 -5.01 7.19
CA PHE A 164 4.80 -5.56 8.10
C PHE A 164 6.20 -5.64 7.46
N PRO A 165 6.40 -6.27 6.28
CA PRO A 165 7.65 -6.18 5.53
C PRO A 165 8.13 -4.76 5.27
N GLU A 166 7.22 -3.84 4.92
CA GLU A 166 7.57 -2.47 4.56
C GLU A 166 8.10 -1.66 5.74
N GLY A 167 7.47 -1.75 6.90
CA GLY A 167 7.98 -1.13 8.13
C GLY A 167 9.40 -1.62 8.48
N ALA A 168 9.66 -2.91 8.29
CA ALA A 168 11.00 -3.50 8.46
C ALA A 168 11.97 -3.01 7.37
N ALA A 169 11.52 -2.87 6.12
CA ALA A 169 12.32 -2.39 4.99
C ALA A 169 12.77 -0.94 5.14
N VAL A 170 12.07 -0.12 5.91
CA VAL A 170 12.51 1.23 6.30
C VAL A 170 13.47 1.16 7.48
N SER A 171 13.05 0.57 8.60
CA SER A 171 13.75 0.69 9.87
C SER A 171 15.11 -0.03 9.90
N LEU A 172 15.22 -1.18 9.24
CA LEU A 172 16.46 -1.98 9.28
C LEU A 172 17.61 -1.39 8.46
N PRO A 173 17.41 -0.87 7.23
CA PRO A 173 18.45 -0.13 6.51
C PRO A 173 18.90 1.13 7.25
N LEU A 174 17.97 1.93 7.79
CA LEU A 174 18.31 3.11 8.60
C LEU A 174 19.25 2.76 9.76
N ARG A 175 19.02 1.62 10.40
CA ARG A 175 19.90 1.12 11.45
C ARG A 175 21.28 0.72 10.92
N ARG A 176 21.36 0.10 9.73
CA ARG A 176 22.63 -0.26 9.08
C ARG A 176 23.46 0.98 8.73
N GLU A 177 22.81 2.09 8.38
CA GLU A 177 23.45 3.37 8.11
C GLU A 177 23.90 4.14 9.37
N GLY A 178 23.79 3.52 10.57
CA GLY A 178 24.28 4.06 11.83
C GLY A 178 23.25 4.79 12.68
N MET A 179 21.99 4.91 12.23
CA MET A 179 20.93 5.52 13.02
C MET A 179 20.67 4.70 14.28
N ASN A 180 20.40 5.35 15.43
CA ASN A 180 20.02 4.61 16.64
C ASN A 180 18.67 3.89 16.48
N ARG A 181 18.45 2.82 17.25
CA ARG A 181 17.26 1.96 17.12
C ARG A 181 15.94 2.71 17.27
N GLY A 182 15.86 3.63 18.25
CA GLY A 182 14.63 4.40 18.49
C GLY A 182 14.29 5.33 17.32
N LYS A 183 15.27 6.02 16.73
CA LYS A 183 15.06 6.86 15.55
C LYS A 183 14.71 6.01 14.31
N ALA A 184 15.40 4.89 14.10
CA ALA A 184 15.11 3.99 13.00
C ALA A 184 13.68 3.41 13.10
N PHE A 185 13.25 3.01 14.29
CA PHE A 185 11.85 2.63 14.56
C PHE A 185 10.88 3.78 14.28
N PHE A 186 11.19 4.98 14.81
CA PHE A 186 10.31 6.14 14.63
C PHE A 186 10.08 6.47 13.15
N PHE A 187 11.11 6.51 12.34
CA PHE A 187 10.96 6.76 10.89
C PHE A 187 10.29 5.60 10.16
N GLY A 188 10.56 4.35 10.58
CA GLY A 188 9.91 3.17 10.02
C GLY A 188 8.39 3.16 10.24
N GLN A 189 7.91 3.48 11.45
CA GLN A 189 6.48 3.56 11.71
C GLN A 189 5.84 4.84 11.13
N LEU A 190 6.60 5.93 11.03
CA LEU A 190 6.09 7.20 10.51
C LEU A 190 5.75 7.11 9.01
N SER A 191 6.42 6.23 8.25
CA SER A 191 6.09 6.04 6.83
C SER A 191 4.66 5.57 6.60
N GLY A 192 4.08 4.77 7.52
CA GLY A 192 2.69 4.34 7.46
C GLY A 192 1.68 5.36 8.00
N ALA A 193 2.12 6.40 8.73
CA ALA A 193 1.20 7.38 9.32
C ALA A 193 0.42 8.23 8.29
N VAL A 194 0.80 8.20 7.03
CA VAL A 194 0.10 8.86 5.93
C VAL A 194 -1.17 8.10 5.51
N GLU A 195 -1.24 6.80 5.76
CA GLU A 195 -2.37 5.96 5.36
C GLU A 195 -3.72 6.43 5.95
N PRO A 196 -3.87 6.70 7.26
CA PRO A 196 -5.11 7.23 7.81
C PRO A 196 -5.54 8.57 7.17
N LEU A 197 -4.58 9.44 6.84
CA LEU A 197 -4.87 10.71 6.20
C LEU A 197 -5.36 10.50 4.75
N ALA A 198 -4.67 9.65 4.00
CA ALA A 198 -5.05 9.29 2.65
C ALA A 198 -6.41 8.56 2.61
N ALA A 199 -6.69 7.70 3.60
CA ALA A 199 -7.98 7.02 3.69
C ALA A 199 -9.14 7.98 3.96
N VAL A 200 -8.96 8.97 4.82
CA VAL A 200 -9.97 10.02 5.02
C VAL A 200 -10.27 10.73 3.71
N LEU A 201 -9.23 11.14 2.97
CA LEU A 201 -9.40 11.80 1.67
C LEU A 201 -10.08 10.89 0.66
N GLY A 202 -9.67 9.63 0.54
CA GLY A 202 -10.28 8.64 -0.34
C GLY A 202 -11.75 8.36 -0.01
N CYS A 203 -12.08 8.20 1.27
CA CYS A 203 -13.44 7.98 1.74
C CYS A 203 -14.33 9.20 1.47
N LEU A 204 -13.87 10.41 1.77
CA LEU A 204 -14.63 11.64 1.49
C LEU A 204 -14.88 11.83 0.00
N LEU A 205 -13.88 11.56 -0.84
CA LEU A 205 -14.05 11.61 -2.29
C LEU A 205 -15.13 10.61 -2.73
N ALA A 206 -15.06 9.39 -2.27
CA ALA A 206 -16.00 8.34 -2.59
C ALA A 206 -17.43 8.65 -2.16
N VAL A 207 -17.63 9.19 -0.97
CA VAL A 207 -18.94 9.56 -0.43
C VAL A 207 -19.59 10.71 -1.20
N HIS A 208 -18.80 11.71 -1.64
CA HIS A 208 -19.34 12.92 -2.24
C HIS A 208 -19.43 12.87 -3.77
N VAL A 209 -18.60 12.06 -4.44
CA VAL A 209 -18.51 12.02 -5.90
C VAL A 209 -18.49 10.59 -6.43
N GLN A 210 -19.65 9.94 -6.38
CA GLN A 210 -19.78 8.53 -6.78
C GLN A 210 -19.31 8.23 -8.21
N SER A 211 -19.52 9.17 -9.14
CA SER A 211 -19.09 9.02 -10.54
C SER A 211 -17.58 8.96 -10.73
N VAL A 212 -16.79 9.39 -9.75
CA VAL A 212 -15.32 9.37 -9.77
C VAL A 212 -14.75 8.08 -9.17
N LEU A 213 -15.58 7.29 -8.46
CA LEU A 213 -15.15 6.07 -7.76
C LEU A 213 -14.40 5.07 -8.67
N PRO A 214 -14.91 4.68 -9.85
CA PRO A 214 -14.19 3.74 -10.72
C PRO A 214 -12.81 4.26 -11.10
N PHE A 215 -12.72 5.56 -11.42
CA PHE A 215 -11.45 6.20 -11.72
C PHE A 215 -10.50 6.20 -10.50
N ALA A 216 -11.00 6.49 -9.30
CA ALA A 216 -10.20 6.53 -8.08
C ALA A 216 -9.66 5.15 -7.68
N LEU A 217 -10.48 4.08 -7.84
CA LEU A 217 -10.04 2.69 -7.63
C LEU A 217 -8.93 2.31 -8.62
N ALA A 218 -9.13 2.62 -9.91
CA ALA A 218 -8.12 2.36 -10.93
C ALA A 218 -6.85 3.18 -10.71
N PHE A 219 -6.98 4.44 -10.26
CA PHE A 219 -5.84 5.30 -9.92
C PHE A 219 -4.99 4.68 -8.79
N ALA A 220 -5.61 4.25 -7.70
CA ALA A 220 -4.91 3.57 -6.61
C ALA A 220 -4.22 2.29 -7.08
N ALA A 221 -4.92 1.46 -7.87
CA ALA A 221 -4.36 0.24 -8.45
C ALA A 221 -3.13 0.52 -9.33
N GLY A 222 -3.21 1.53 -10.22
CA GLY A 222 -2.09 1.90 -11.09
C GLY A 222 -0.87 2.39 -10.32
N ALA A 223 -1.08 3.18 -9.28
CA ALA A 223 0.00 3.62 -8.39
C ALA A 223 0.65 2.43 -7.67
N MET A 224 -0.15 1.51 -7.09
CA MET A 224 0.36 0.31 -6.42
C MET A 224 1.15 -0.61 -7.37
N VAL A 225 0.67 -0.82 -8.60
CA VAL A 225 1.40 -1.64 -9.60
C VAL A 225 2.74 -1.02 -9.96
N VAL A 226 2.83 0.30 -10.10
CA VAL A 226 4.11 0.98 -10.34
C VAL A 226 5.10 0.74 -9.20
N VAL A 227 4.67 0.84 -7.94
CA VAL A 227 5.51 0.51 -6.77
C VAL A 227 6.09 -0.90 -6.88
N VAL A 228 5.23 -1.86 -7.18
CA VAL A 228 5.66 -3.26 -7.30
C VAL A 228 6.71 -3.43 -8.40
N ILE A 229 6.46 -2.87 -9.58
CA ILE A 229 7.33 -3.04 -10.75
C ILE A 229 8.63 -2.24 -10.61
N ALA A 230 8.57 -1.02 -10.09
CA ALA A 230 9.72 -0.14 -10.03
C ALA A 230 10.62 -0.40 -8.82
N GLU A 231 10.07 -0.90 -7.70
CA GLU A 231 10.81 -1.00 -6.45
C GLU A 231 10.82 -2.39 -5.83
N LEU A 232 9.64 -2.96 -5.48
CA LEU A 232 9.60 -4.18 -4.69
C LEU A 232 10.16 -5.39 -5.43
N VAL A 233 9.77 -5.59 -6.69
CA VAL A 233 10.27 -6.71 -7.49
C VAL A 233 11.77 -6.54 -7.80
N PRO A 234 12.26 -5.41 -8.30
CA PRO A 234 13.68 -5.23 -8.53
C PRO A 234 14.54 -5.40 -7.27
N GLU A 235 14.09 -4.87 -6.12
CA GLU A 235 14.84 -4.98 -4.87
C GLU A 235 14.89 -6.42 -4.37
N SER A 236 13.77 -7.14 -4.35
CA SER A 236 13.73 -8.54 -3.92
C SER A 236 14.54 -9.47 -4.85
N GLN A 237 14.57 -9.19 -6.16
CA GLN A 237 15.29 -9.99 -7.15
C GLN A 237 16.82 -9.77 -7.12
N ARG A 238 17.34 -8.78 -6.41
CA ARG A 238 18.78 -8.63 -6.11
C ARG A 238 19.30 -9.70 -5.17
N SER A 239 18.43 -10.51 -4.59
CA SER A 239 18.79 -11.65 -3.75
C SER A 239 19.66 -12.68 -4.48
N HIS A 240 20.54 -13.34 -3.74
CA HIS A 240 21.32 -14.48 -4.25
C HIS A 240 20.46 -15.70 -4.64
N ARG A 241 19.13 -15.66 -4.38
CA ARG A 241 18.17 -16.72 -4.68
C ARG A 241 16.91 -16.17 -5.37
N PRO A 242 17.02 -15.65 -6.60
CA PRO A 242 15.90 -15.00 -7.28
C PRO A 242 14.69 -15.94 -7.49
N GLY A 243 14.92 -17.22 -7.73
CA GLY A 243 13.82 -18.21 -7.84
C GLY A 243 13.00 -18.36 -6.56
N LEU A 244 13.63 -18.28 -5.38
CA LEU A 244 12.92 -18.29 -4.10
C LEU A 244 12.08 -17.01 -3.93
N MET A 245 12.59 -15.86 -4.38
CA MET A 245 11.86 -14.59 -4.35
C MET A 245 10.63 -14.64 -5.27
N SER A 246 10.77 -15.21 -6.46
CA SER A 246 9.63 -15.43 -7.37
C SER A 246 8.56 -16.33 -6.74
N MET A 247 8.96 -17.38 -6.02
CA MET A 247 8.00 -18.22 -5.27
C MET A 247 7.35 -17.48 -4.12
N ALA A 248 8.08 -16.62 -3.40
CA ALA A 248 7.51 -15.78 -2.35
C ALA A 248 6.49 -14.79 -2.92
N THR A 249 6.74 -14.18 -4.09
CA THR A 249 5.78 -13.32 -4.81
C THR A 249 4.52 -14.10 -5.19
N LEU A 250 4.67 -15.31 -5.75
CA LEU A 250 3.52 -16.16 -6.08
C LEU A 250 2.72 -16.53 -4.83
N LEU A 251 3.38 -16.81 -3.73
CA LEU A 251 2.72 -17.11 -2.46
C LEU A 251 1.93 -15.91 -1.94
N GLY A 252 2.51 -14.71 -1.96
CA GLY A 252 1.82 -13.47 -1.57
C GLY A 252 0.59 -13.20 -2.43
N PHE A 253 0.74 -13.33 -3.75
CA PHE A 253 -0.38 -13.22 -4.68
C PHE A 253 -1.48 -14.23 -4.38
N THR A 254 -1.12 -15.50 -4.16
CA THR A 254 -2.08 -16.57 -3.86
C THR A 254 -2.81 -16.33 -2.55
N VAL A 255 -2.12 -15.89 -1.51
CA VAL A 255 -2.75 -15.59 -0.21
C VAL A 255 -3.80 -14.48 -0.37
N MET A 256 -3.46 -13.39 -1.05
CA MET A 256 -4.40 -12.29 -1.26
C MET A 256 -5.57 -12.68 -2.18
N MET A 257 -5.29 -13.41 -3.25
CA MET A 257 -6.34 -13.96 -4.11
C MET A 257 -7.31 -14.85 -3.32
N LEU A 258 -6.81 -15.69 -2.39
CA LEU A 258 -7.68 -16.51 -1.55
C LEU A 258 -8.52 -15.65 -0.59
N LEU A 259 -7.97 -14.59 -0.03
CA LEU A 259 -8.71 -13.67 0.84
C LEU A 259 -9.86 -13.01 0.07
N ASP A 260 -9.60 -12.52 -1.14
CA ASP A 260 -10.63 -11.87 -1.97
C ASP A 260 -11.68 -12.87 -2.50
N VAL A 261 -11.23 -14.00 -3.08
CA VAL A 261 -12.17 -14.92 -3.79
C VAL A 261 -12.94 -15.83 -2.84
N ALA A 262 -12.33 -16.22 -1.71
CA ALA A 262 -12.98 -17.16 -0.76
C ALA A 262 -13.74 -16.46 0.37
N LEU A 263 -13.40 -15.22 0.70
CA LEU A 263 -13.95 -14.48 1.83
C LEU A 263 -14.62 -13.16 1.43
N GLY A 264 -14.26 -12.57 0.28
CA GLY A 264 -14.85 -11.35 -0.31
C GLY A 264 -16.01 -11.67 -1.22
#